data_a38512b1fe4ac487ec846d36fceaa715
#
_entry.id   a38512b1fe4ac487ec846d36fceaa715
#
_cell.length_a   1.000
_cell.length_b   1.000
_cell.length_c   1.000
_cell.angle_alpha   90.00
_cell.angle_beta   90.00
_cell.angle_gamma   90.00
#
_symmetry.space_group_name_H-M   'P 1'
#
loop_
_entity.id
_entity.type
_entity.pdbx_description
1 polymer ?
#
loop_
_entity_poly.entity_id
_entity_poly.type
_entity_poly.pdbx_seq_one_letter_code
_entity_poly.pdbx_strand_id
1 'polypeptide(L)'
;LSSSSAASDVYKRQNLGRFIFGALLSGTGAAWQNPLDSVCGAYLAAIFCMIGHSRPIFFGFKGGKGVLVGAGAALATEPLVCAVLLGIFLIEVAVTRIVSLGSIIIAALYPVGTLINLIARGANAATIVFSTVCCVIMAAMVIWLHRSNIERLKNGTEYRFGQKK
;
A
#
# COMPACT_ATOMS: atom_id res chain seq x y z
N LEU A 1 13.42 -12.15 9.37
CA LEU A 1 13.32 -10.68 9.25
C LEU A 1 12.02 -10.23 9.88
N SER A 2 12.12 -9.39 10.93
CA SER A 2 10.93 -8.90 11.62
C SER A 2 10.08 -8.02 10.69
N SER A 3 8.77 -8.02 10.88
CA SER A 3 7.81 -7.23 10.08
C SER A 3 8.11 -5.72 10.06
N SER A 4 8.77 -5.20 11.08
CA SER A 4 9.18 -3.79 11.17
C SER A 4 10.32 -3.44 10.19
N SER A 5 11.21 -4.38 9.85
CA SER A 5 12.28 -4.13 8.87
C SER A 5 11.75 -4.02 7.45
N ALA A 6 10.73 -4.82 7.09
CA ALA A 6 10.12 -4.78 5.76
C ALA A 6 9.44 -3.43 5.47
N ALA A 7 8.71 -2.85 6.43
CA ALA A 7 8.09 -1.52 6.27
C ALA A 7 9.15 -0.41 6.15
N SER A 8 10.22 -0.48 6.95
CA SER A 8 11.35 0.45 6.86
C SER A 8 12.06 0.38 5.51
N ASP A 9 12.27 -0.83 4.99
CA ASP A 9 12.92 -1.03 3.69
C ASP A 9 12.07 -0.52 2.52
N VAL A 10 10.75 -0.72 2.59
CA VAL A 10 9.81 -0.18 1.59
C VAL A 10 9.83 1.34 1.61
N TYR A 11 9.78 1.96 2.79
CA TYR A 11 9.85 3.41 2.96
C TYR A 11 11.15 3.98 2.37
N LYS A 12 12.31 3.36 2.66
CA LYS A 12 13.61 3.78 2.11
C LYS A 12 13.66 3.66 0.58
N ARG A 13 13.18 2.55 0.03
CA ARG A 13 13.17 2.31 -1.43
C ARG A 13 12.22 3.26 -2.15
N GLN A 14 11.09 3.61 -1.56
CA GLN A 14 10.17 4.60 -2.13
C GLN A 14 10.77 6.01 -2.13
N ASN A 15 11.44 6.42 -1.05
CA ASN A 15 12.12 7.71 -1.02
C ASN A 15 13.29 7.74 -2.02
N LEU A 16 14.01 6.65 -2.19
CA LEU A 16 15.03 6.52 -3.23
C LEU A 16 14.41 6.61 -4.64
N GLY A 17 13.27 5.94 -4.87
CA GLY A 17 12.51 6.04 -6.12
C GLY A 17 12.05 7.46 -6.43
N ARG A 18 11.55 8.19 -5.43
CA ARG A 18 11.18 9.62 -5.56
C ARG A 18 12.38 10.49 -5.93
N PHE A 19 13.53 10.24 -5.29
CA PHE A 19 14.77 10.98 -5.55
C PHE A 19 15.32 10.71 -6.96
N ILE A 20 15.42 9.42 -7.34
CA ILE A 20 15.92 9.01 -8.66
C ILE A 20 15.01 9.50 -9.77
N PHE A 21 13.69 9.34 -9.61
CA PHE A 21 12.70 9.74 -10.61
C PHE A 21 12.64 11.27 -10.72
N GLY A 22 12.69 11.99 -9.61
CA GLY A 22 12.82 13.44 -9.61
C GLY A 22 14.10 13.93 -10.26
N ALA A 23 15.24 13.30 -9.99
CA ALA A 23 16.53 13.66 -10.56
C ALA A 23 16.62 13.36 -12.07
N LEU A 24 16.09 12.19 -12.51
CA LEU A 24 16.07 11.81 -13.93
C LEU A 24 15.18 12.74 -14.77
N LEU A 25 14.06 13.18 -14.23
CA LEU A 25 13.11 14.01 -14.95
C LEU A 25 13.44 15.50 -14.90
N SER A 26 14.13 15.98 -13.85
CA SER A 26 14.65 17.35 -13.81
C SER A 26 15.70 17.62 -14.89
N GLY A 27 16.41 16.58 -15.34
CA GLY A 27 17.38 16.67 -16.47
C GLY A 27 16.73 16.76 -17.86
N THR A 28 15.44 16.46 -17.99
CA THR A 28 14.75 16.47 -19.31
C THR A 28 14.03 17.78 -19.63
N GLY A 29 14.14 18.81 -18.79
CA GLY A 29 13.45 20.10 -18.98
C GLY A 29 11.91 20.01 -18.92
N ALA A 30 11.36 18.83 -18.68
CA ALA A 30 9.94 18.66 -18.44
C ALA A 30 9.59 19.30 -17.10
N ALA A 31 8.61 20.16 -17.08
CA ALA A 31 8.18 20.97 -15.93
C ALA A 31 7.53 20.12 -14.82
N TRP A 32 8.29 19.21 -14.24
CA TRP A 32 7.95 18.47 -13.02
C TRP A 32 8.21 19.34 -11.78
N GLN A 33 7.80 20.61 -11.88
CA GLN A 33 8.01 21.58 -10.79
C GLN A 33 6.97 21.42 -9.67
N ASN A 34 6.01 20.50 -9.81
CA ASN A 34 5.01 20.28 -8.78
C ASN A 34 5.46 19.12 -7.85
N PRO A 35 5.57 19.34 -6.52
CA PRO A 35 5.89 18.29 -5.56
C PRO A 35 4.98 17.04 -5.68
N LEU A 36 3.76 17.21 -6.20
CA LEU A 36 2.81 16.11 -6.42
C LEU A 36 3.22 15.16 -7.55
N ASP A 37 4.00 15.62 -8.53
CA ASP A 37 4.46 14.77 -9.64
C ASP A 37 5.52 13.76 -9.17
N SER A 38 6.32 14.11 -8.15
CA SER A 38 7.26 13.17 -7.51
C SER A 38 6.53 12.02 -6.79
N VAL A 39 5.27 12.22 -6.42
CA VAL A 39 4.43 11.21 -5.75
C VAL A 39 4.09 10.07 -6.72
N CYS A 40 3.91 10.36 -8.01
CA CYS A 40 3.64 9.34 -9.04
C CYS A 40 4.77 8.31 -9.12
N GLY A 41 6.02 8.76 -9.06
CA GLY A 41 7.18 7.85 -9.01
C GLY A 41 7.19 6.95 -7.77
N ALA A 42 6.74 7.46 -6.63
CA ALA A 42 6.64 6.69 -5.40
C ALA A 42 5.57 5.58 -5.50
N TYR A 43 4.43 5.85 -6.16
CA TYR A 43 3.41 4.83 -6.39
C TYR A 43 3.90 3.71 -7.32
N LEU A 44 4.62 4.04 -8.39
CA LEU A 44 5.23 3.02 -9.26
C LEU A 44 6.23 2.17 -8.48
N ALA A 45 7.12 2.80 -7.72
CA ALA A 45 8.08 2.08 -6.89
C ALA A 45 7.37 1.16 -5.87
N ALA A 46 6.24 1.60 -5.31
CA ALA A 46 5.43 0.80 -4.39
C ALA A 46 4.86 -0.46 -5.06
N ILE A 47 4.33 -0.33 -6.28
CA ILE A 47 3.80 -1.48 -7.04
C ILE A 47 4.92 -2.51 -7.30
N PHE A 48 6.09 -2.07 -7.79
CA PHE A 48 7.22 -2.98 -8.01
C PHE A 48 7.72 -3.62 -6.72
N CYS A 49 7.77 -2.87 -5.61
CA CYS A 49 8.10 -3.42 -4.29
C CYS A 49 7.08 -4.48 -3.86
N MET A 50 5.79 -4.25 -4.11
CA MET A 50 4.73 -5.19 -3.78
C MET A 50 4.83 -6.48 -4.61
N ILE A 51 5.12 -6.38 -5.90
CA ILE A 51 5.35 -7.53 -6.79
C ILE A 51 6.55 -8.33 -6.27
N GLY A 52 7.68 -7.67 -6.01
CA GLY A 52 8.88 -8.32 -5.49
C GLY A 52 8.69 -8.97 -4.12
N HIS A 53 7.91 -8.34 -3.23
CA HIS A 53 7.58 -8.91 -1.93
C HIS A 53 6.62 -10.11 -2.03
N SER A 54 5.66 -10.06 -2.96
CA SER A 54 4.67 -11.13 -3.13
C SER A 54 5.24 -12.35 -3.84
N ARG A 55 6.23 -12.15 -4.71
CA ARG A 55 6.86 -13.18 -5.52
C ARG A 55 8.39 -13.07 -5.49
N PRO A 56 9.03 -13.25 -4.33
CA PRO A 56 10.48 -13.13 -4.21
C PRO A 56 11.18 -14.30 -4.94
N ILE A 57 12.04 -13.96 -5.90
CA ILE A 57 12.75 -14.93 -6.76
C ILE A 57 13.60 -15.88 -5.90
N PHE A 58 14.28 -15.35 -4.89
CA PHE A 58 15.20 -16.12 -4.03
C PHE A 58 14.50 -17.04 -3.01
N PHE A 59 13.17 -16.95 -2.86
CA PHE A 59 12.39 -17.74 -1.91
C PHE A 59 11.32 -18.62 -2.59
N GLY A 60 11.61 -19.07 -3.81
CA GLY A 60 10.72 -19.95 -4.56
C GLY A 60 9.34 -19.34 -4.84
N PHE A 61 9.28 -18.04 -5.06
CA PHE A 61 8.06 -17.28 -5.35
C PHE A 61 6.97 -17.34 -4.25
N LYS A 62 7.35 -17.74 -3.03
CA LYS A 62 6.46 -17.76 -1.86
C LYS A 62 6.75 -16.53 -1.01
N GLY A 63 5.96 -15.47 -1.19
CA GLY A 63 6.11 -14.21 -0.48
C GLY A 63 4.96 -13.88 0.47
N GLY A 64 4.97 -12.65 0.95
CA GLY A 64 3.94 -12.11 1.84
C GLY A 64 2.69 -11.64 1.09
N LYS A 65 1.69 -11.19 1.87
CA LYS A 65 0.40 -10.71 1.34
C LYS A 65 0.39 -9.23 0.95
N GLY A 66 1.53 -8.55 1.04
CA GLY A 66 1.68 -7.17 0.60
C GLY A 66 1.10 -6.07 1.52
N VAL A 67 0.44 -6.42 2.62
CA VAL A 67 -0.20 -5.43 3.52
C VAL A 67 0.82 -4.43 4.08
N LEU A 68 1.96 -4.93 4.55
CA LEU A 68 3.00 -4.10 5.14
C LEU A 68 3.69 -3.21 4.10
N VAL A 69 3.82 -3.73 2.86
CA VAL A 69 4.33 -2.95 1.71
C VAL A 69 3.34 -1.85 1.34
N GLY A 70 2.03 -2.17 1.30
CA GLY A 70 0.98 -1.18 1.08
C GLY A 70 0.93 -0.11 2.16
N ALA A 71 1.09 -0.48 3.44
CA ALA A 71 1.17 0.47 4.55
C ALA A 71 2.40 1.39 4.43
N GLY A 72 3.57 0.82 4.07
CA GLY A 72 4.77 1.61 3.79
C GLY A 72 4.61 2.55 2.60
N ALA A 73 3.89 2.12 1.56
CA ALA A 73 3.51 2.95 0.43
C ALA A 73 2.64 4.13 0.86
N ALA A 74 1.55 3.86 1.58
CA ALA A 74 0.64 4.88 2.08
C ALA A 74 1.36 5.88 3.01
N LEU A 75 2.24 5.40 3.88
CA LEU A 75 3.02 6.26 4.77
C LEU A 75 3.96 7.20 3.99
N ALA A 76 4.59 6.69 2.92
CA ALA A 76 5.53 7.48 2.12
C ALA A 76 4.83 8.49 1.20
N THR A 77 3.63 8.16 0.68
CA THR A 77 2.91 9.02 -0.26
C THR A 77 1.89 9.92 0.42
N GLU A 78 1.13 9.37 1.37
CA GLU A 78 -0.01 10.02 2.00
C GLU A 78 -0.13 9.66 3.50
N PRO A 79 0.71 10.27 4.37
CA PRO A 79 0.75 9.94 5.80
C PRO A 79 -0.59 10.08 6.51
N LEU A 80 -1.42 11.07 6.12
CA LEU A 80 -2.74 11.28 6.70
C LEU A 80 -3.69 10.10 6.36
N VAL A 81 -3.72 9.68 5.10
CA VAL A 81 -4.51 8.51 4.67
C VAL A 81 -4.04 7.26 5.40
N CYS A 82 -2.72 7.07 5.50
CA CYS A 82 -2.12 5.96 6.24
C CYS A 82 -2.56 5.94 7.71
N ALA A 83 -2.55 7.09 8.39
CA ALA A 83 -2.96 7.21 9.79
C ALA A 83 -4.46 6.86 9.98
N VAL A 84 -5.33 7.35 9.09
CA VAL A 84 -6.77 7.03 9.12
C VAL A 84 -7.01 5.53 8.88
N LEU A 85 -6.37 4.95 7.86
CA LEU A 85 -6.50 3.53 7.56
C LEU A 85 -5.96 2.64 8.69
N LEU A 86 -4.86 3.05 9.33
CA LEU A 86 -4.33 2.37 10.50
C LEU A 86 -5.31 2.42 11.68
N GLY A 87 -5.95 3.56 11.92
CA GLY A 87 -7.00 3.70 12.93
C GLY A 87 -8.17 2.76 12.67
N ILE A 88 -8.68 2.71 11.44
CA ILE A 88 -9.75 1.79 11.03
C ILE A 88 -9.32 0.32 11.24
N PHE A 89 -8.11 -0.03 10.84
CA PHE A 89 -7.54 -1.36 11.03
C PHE A 89 -7.51 -1.77 12.51
N LEU A 90 -7.00 -0.88 13.37
CA LEU A 90 -6.89 -1.16 14.81
C LEU A 90 -8.26 -1.34 15.46
N ILE A 91 -9.25 -0.50 15.12
CA ILE A 91 -10.62 -0.61 15.62
C ILE A 91 -11.24 -1.94 15.15
N GLU A 92 -11.10 -2.26 13.87
CA GLU A 92 -11.64 -3.49 13.30
C GLU A 92 -11.03 -4.73 13.98
N VAL A 93 -9.69 -4.78 14.12
CA VAL A 93 -9.01 -5.91 14.78
C VAL A 93 -9.36 -5.98 16.26
N ALA A 94 -9.55 -4.87 16.95
CA ALA A 94 -9.96 -4.85 18.34
C ALA A 94 -11.37 -5.46 18.54
N VAL A 95 -12.29 -5.21 17.61
CA VAL A 95 -13.67 -5.69 17.65
C VAL A 95 -13.77 -7.15 17.20
N THR A 96 -13.20 -7.48 16.03
CA THR A 96 -13.42 -8.80 15.41
C THR A 96 -12.35 -9.82 15.77
N ARG A 97 -11.16 -9.35 16.15
CA ARG A 97 -9.93 -10.14 16.34
C ARG A 97 -9.45 -10.86 15.09
N ILE A 98 -9.85 -10.39 13.88
CA ILE A 98 -9.52 -11.01 12.61
C ILE A 98 -8.64 -10.07 11.78
N VAL A 99 -7.33 -10.24 11.84
CA VAL A 99 -6.34 -9.39 11.16
C VAL A 99 -6.52 -9.39 9.63
N SER A 100 -6.90 -10.52 9.04
CA SER A 100 -7.09 -10.62 7.58
C SER A 100 -8.27 -9.80 7.09
N LEU A 101 -9.34 -9.69 7.88
CA LEU A 101 -10.51 -8.88 7.56
C LEU A 101 -10.13 -7.39 7.55
N GLY A 102 -9.44 -6.92 8.60
CA GLY A 102 -8.96 -5.54 8.67
C GLY A 102 -8.04 -5.20 7.51
N SER A 103 -7.14 -6.12 7.13
CA SER A 103 -6.24 -5.93 5.98
C SER A 103 -6.99 -5.76 4.66
N ILE A 104 -8.05 -6.53 4.42
CA ILE A 104 -8.88 -6.45 3.22
C ILE A 104 -9.67 -5.13 3.21
N ILE A 105 -10.24 -4.74 4.34
CA ILE A 105 -10.99 -3.49 4.48
C ILE A 105 -10.10 -2.28 4.17
N ILE A 106 -8.93 -2.17 4.83
CA ILE A 106 -8.04 -1.03 4.58
C ILE A 106 -7.48 -1.02 3.15
N ALA A 107 -7.23 -2.18 2.56
CA ALA A 107 -6.81 -2.26 1.16
C ALA A 107 -7.90 -1.73 0.21
N ALA A 108 -9.16 -2.07 0.44
CA ALA A 108 -10.28 -1.57 -0.36
C ALA A 108 -10.53 -0.06 -0.16
N LEU A 109 -10.30 0.46 1.05
CA LEU A 109 -10.48 1.87 1.37
C LEU A 109 -9.32 2.76 0.90
N TYR A 110 -8.12 2.19 0.67
CA TYR A 110 -6.94 2.96 0.31
C TYR A 110 -7.13 3.81 -0.96
N PRO A 111 -7.64 3.29 -2.11
CA PRO A 111 -7.89 4.12 -3.29
C PRO A 111 -8.88 5.26 -3.04
N VAL A 112 -9.89 5.02 -2.21
CA VAL A 112 -10.91 6.02 -1.87
C VAL A 112 -10.31 7.14 -1.02
N GLY A 113 -9.53 6.78 0.00
CA GLY A 113 -8.81 7.74 0.84
C GLY A 113 -7.84 8.59 0.04
N THR A 114 -7.07 7.96 -0.87
CA THR A 114 -6.15 8.65 -1.78
C THR A 114 -6.88 9.64 -2.68
N LEU A 115 -7.98 9.22 -3.31
CA LEU A 115 -8.79 10.07 -4.18
C LEU A 115 -9.28 11.32 -3.43
N ILE A 116 -9.88 11.13 -2.25
CA ILE A 116 -10.40 12.23 -1.42
C ILE A 116 -9.27 13.17 -1.01
N ASN A 117 -8.14 12.63 -0.53
CA ASN A 117 -7.02 13.43 -0.05
C ASN A 117 -6.38 14.25 -1.17
N LEU A 118 -6.20 13.68 -2.37
CA LEU A 118 -5.62 14.38 -3.51
C LEU A 118 -6.55 15.48 -4.04
N ILE A 119 -7.86 15.25 -4.07
CA ILE A 119 -8.84 16.28 -4.43
C ILE A 119 -8.81 17.43 -3.40
N ALA A 120 -8.84 17.10 -2.11
CA ALA A 120 -8.79 18.09 -1.04
C ALA A 120 -7.51 18.94 -1.04
N ARG A 121 -6.39 18.40 -1.54
CA ARG A 121 -5.11 19.09 -1.68
C ARG A 121 -4.97 19.87 -2.99
N GLY A 122 -5.99 19.87 -3.85
CA GLY A 122 -5.97 20.55 -5.13
C GLY A 122 -4.96 19.99 -6.13
N ALA A 123 -4.72 18.66 -6.09
CA ALA A 123 -3.85 17.99 -7.05
C ALA A 123 -4.40 18.12 -8.49
N ASN A 124 -3.51 18.13 -9.48
CA ASN A 124 -3.96 18.12 -10.88
C ASN A 124 -4.65 16.80 -11.26
N ALA A 125 -5.52 16.83 -12.24
CA ALA A 125 -6.33 15.68 -12.64
C ALA A 125 -5.48 14.46 -13.05
N ALA A 126 -4.35 14.66 -13.72
CA ALA A 126 -3.47 13.58 -14.14
C ALA A 126 -2.86 12.85 -12.92
N THR A 127 -2.40 13.60 -11.92
CA THR A 127 -1.87 13.04 -10.66
C THR A 127 -2.95 12.27 -9.90
N ILE A 128 -4.18 12.83 -9.81
CA ILE A 128 -5.31 12.17 -9.14
C ILE A 128 -5.60 10.81 -9.80
N VAL A 129 -5.79 10.82 -11.12
CA VAL A 129 -6.11 9.60 -11.88
C VAL A 129 -5.00 8.57 -11.75
N PHE A 130 -3.75 8.98 -12.01
CA PHE A 130 -2.60 8.08 -11.96
C PHE A 130 -2.42 7.44 -10.58
N SER A 131 -2.40 8.26 -9.52
CA SER A 131 -2.20 7.77 -8.15
C SER A 131 -3.35 6.85 -7.71
N THR A 132 -4.59 7.23 -8.00
CA THR A 132 -5.76 6.40 -7.69
C THR A 132 -5.72 5.06 -8.41
N VAL A 133 -5.36 5.03 -9.70
CA VAL A 133 -5.20 3.78 -10.46
C VAL A 133 -4.11 2.90 -9.84
N CYS A 134 -2.97 3.47 -9.46
CA CYS A 134 -1.91 2.73 -8.77
C CYS A 134 -2.40 2.13 -7.45
N CYS A 135 -3.17 2.90 -6.65
CA CYS A 135 -3.76 2.40 -5.41
C CYS A 135 -4.77 1.28 -5.66
N VAL A 136 -5.59 1.37 -6.71
CA VAL A 136 -6.52 0.29 -7.11
C VAL A 136 -5.75 -0.98 -7.47
N ILE A 137 -4.65 -0.87 -8.21
CA ILE A 137 -3.80 -2.02 -8.56
C ILE A 137 -3.24 -2.67 -7.29
N MET A 138 -2.69 -1.87 -6.36
CA MET A 138 -2.16 -2.37 -5.09
C MET A 138 -3.25 -3.01 -4.23
N ALA A 139 -4.43 -2.40 -4.14
CA ALA A 139 -5.58 -2.95 -3.41
C ALA A 139 -6.02 -4.29 -4.00
N ALA A 140 -6.15 -4.38 -5.32
CA ALA A 140 -6.50 -5.61 -6.02
C ALA A 140 -5.48 -6.73 -5.76
N MET A 141 -4.17 -6.40 -5.77
CA MET A 141 -3.11 -7.35 -5.44
C MET A 141 -3.24 -7.86 -4.00
N VAL A 142 -3.44 -6.98 -3.02
CA VAL A 142 -3.62 -7.37 -1.60
C VAL A 142 -4.83 -8.27 -1.46
N ILE A 143 -5.98 -7.89 -2.01
CA ILE A 143 -7.23 -8.67 -1.94
C ILE A 143 -7.04 -10.05 -2.60
N TRP A 144 -6.41 -10.10 -3.77
CA TRP A 144 -6.13 -11.37 -4.45
C TRP A 144 -5.18 -12.27 -3.64
N LEU A 145 -4.17 -11.71 -2.98
CA LEU A 145 -3.27 -12.45 -2.10
C LEU A 145 -3.97 -12.95 -0.81
N HIS A 146 -5.12 -12.36 -0.47
CA HIS A 146 -5.97 -12.80 0.64
C HIS A 146 -7.07 -13.79 0.24
N ARG A 147 -7.12 -14.32 -0.98
CA ARG A 147 -8.19 -15.21 -1.45
C ARG A 147 -8.46 -16.39 -0.53
N SER A 148 -7.40 -17.03 0.00
CA SER A 148 -7.55 -18.13 0.95
C SER A 148 -8.09 -17.69 2.32
N ASN A 149 -7.80 -16.46 2.74
CA ASN A 149 -8.37 -15.87 3.94
C ASN A 149 -9.86 -15.54 3.72
N ILE A 150 -10.21 -15.01 2.54
CA ILE A 150 -11.60 -14.71 2.16
C ILE A 150 -12.44 -15.99 2.19
N GLU A 151 -11.90 -17.10 1.67
CA GLU A 151 -12.57 -18.39 1.72
C GLU A 151 -12.79 -18.86 3.19
N ARG A 152 -11.76 -18.77 4.04
CA ARG A 152 -11.90 -19.11 5.46
C ARG A 152 -12.85 -18.17 6.21
N LEU A 153 -12.88 -16.88 5.84
CA LEU A 153 -13.84 -15.92 6.40
C LEU A 153 -15.28 -16.30 6.07
N LYS A 154 -15.55 -16.68 4.80
CA LYS A 154 -16.87 -17.13 4.35
C LYS A 154 -17.33 -18.41 5.08
N ASN A 155 -16.38 -19.30 5.37
CA ASN A 155 -16.65 -20.58 6.06
C ASN A 155 -16.61 -20.45 7.59
N GLY A 156 -16.36 -19.24 8.14
CA GLY A 156 -16.27 -19.03 9.59
C GLY A 156 -15.05 -19.67 10.27
N THR A 157 -14.05 -20.11 9.48
CA THR A 157 -12.85 -20.83 9.95
C THR A 157 -11.58 -19.98 9.98
N GLU A 158 -11.71 -18.66 9.79
CA GLU A 158 -10.55 -17.78 9.84
C GLU A 158 -10.04 -17.60 11.27
N TYR A 159 -8.70 -17.55 11.41
CA TYR A 159 -8.05 -17.43 12.70
C TYR A 159 -8.37 -16.10 13.39
N ARG A 160 -8.78 -16.20 14.66
CA ARG A 160 -8.98 -15.03 15.52
C ARG A 160 -7.82 -14.86 16.47
N PHE A 161 -7.32 -13.66 16.58
CA PHE A 161 -6.23 -13.32 17.50
C PHE A 161 -6.61 -13.67 18.94
N GLY A 162 -5.72 -14.43 19.63
CA GLY A 162 -5.97 -14.89 20.99
C GLY A 162 -6.68 -16.25 21.12
N GLN A 163 -7.04 -16.93 20.03
CA GLN A 163 -7.48 -18.33 20.10
C GLN A 163 -6.27 -19.26 20.33
N LYS A 164 -6.35 -20.12 21.34
CA LYS A 164 -5.42 -21.26 21.46
C LYS A 164 -5.65 -22.20 20.28
N LYS A 165 -4.58 -22.61 19.62
CA LYS A 165 -4.60 -23.69 18.62
C LYS A 165 -4.95 -25.00 19.30
#